data_6554f2d37fcf07893390d4065c1f2ff9
#
_entry.id   6554f2d37fcf07893390d4065c1f2ff9
#
_cell.length_a   1.000
_cell.length_b   1.000
_cell.length_c   1.000
_cell.angle_alpha   90.00
_cell.angle_beta   90.00
_cell.angle_gamma   90.00
#
_symmetry.space_group_name_H-M   'P 1'
#
loop_
_entity.id
_entity.type
_entity.pdbx_description
1 polymer ?
#
loop_
_entity_poly.entity_id
_entity_poly.type
_entity_poly.pdbx_seq_one_letter_code
_entity_poly.pdbx_strand_id
1 'polypeptide(L)'
;MNKEELLKLSPGELTDLGICPTCFNRENGGALCGDNSDKMLYEDEDIECFFVGNPRAAGHMCISTMEHYHDMSEAPDHINEKIIRFTKRFMQILCEVYGCERVYLCTMCDGLNNHYHIQLIPRYPDEKRGSQNFVKPRKAYVPDHAKLEKVRTRIHEYAQE
;
A
#
# COMPACT_ATOMS: atom_id res chain seq x y z
N MET A 1 -5.20 5.93 28.17
CA MET A 1 -4.30 6.86 27.41
C MET A 1 -5.17 7.86 26.66
N ASN A 2 -4.77 9.12 26.64
CA ASN A 2 -5.46 10.13 25.83
C ASN A 2 -4.94 10.12 24.36
N LYS A 3 -5.62 10.88 23.49
CA LYS A 3 -5.28 10.93 22.06
C LYS A 3 -3.84 11.37 21.78
N GLU A 4 -3.34 12.35 22.54
CA GLU A 4 -1.97 12.87 22.35
C GLU A 4 -0.90 11.85 22.74
N GLU A 5 -1.19 11.00 23.73
CA GLU A 5 -0.32 9.88 24.11
C GLU A 5 -0.31 8.81 23.03
N LEU A 6 -1.47 8.47 22.48
CA LEU A 6 -1.59 7.48 21.40
C LEU A 6 -0.87 7.91 20.11
N LEU A 7 -0.91 9.20 19.77
CA LEU A 7 -0.22 9.74 18.58
C LEU A 7 1.32 9.67 18.65
N LYS A 8 1.88 9.40 19.83
CA LYS A 8 3.33 9.22 20.00
C LYS A 8 3.78 7.77 19.90
N LEU A 9 2.84 6.84 19.84
CA LEU A 9 3.14 5.41 19.75
C LEU A 9 3.48 5.02 18.30
N SER A 10 4.35 4.02 18.20
CA SER A 10 4.59 3.33 16.92
C SER A 10 3.35 2.52 16.49
N PRO A 11 3.23 2.19 15.21
CA PRO A 11 2.15 1.31 14.73
C PRO A 11 2.10 -0.04 15.47
N GLY A 12 3.25 -0.61 15.83
CA GLY A 12 3.32 -1.86 16.62
C GLY A 12 2.73 -1.70 18.02
N GLU A 13 3.09 -0.63 18.73
CA GLU A 13 2.55 -0.35 20.06
C GLU A 13 1.04 -0.09 20.04
N LEU A 14 0.51 0.57 19.00
CA LEU A 14 -0.93 0.71 18.82
C LEU A 14 -1.60 -0.65 18.61
N THR A 15 -1.01 -1.51 17.81
CA THR A 15 -1.50 -2.88 17.58
C THR A 15 -1.53 -3.70 18.86
N ASP A 16 -0.50 -3.60 19.69
CA ASP A 16 -0.43 -4.27 21.00
C ASP A 16 -1.54 -3.80 21.97
N LEU A 17 -2.03 -2.57 21.78
CA LEU A 17 -3.18 -2.03 22.51
C LEU A 17 -4.55 -2.40 21.88
N GLY A 18 -4.56 -3.18 20.82
CA GLY A 18 -5.78 -3.53 20.10
C GLY A 18 -6.32 -2.43 19.17
N ILE A 19 -5.49 -1.44 18.84
CA ILE A 19 -5.85 -0.31 17.98
C ILE A 19 -5.27 -0.55 16.57
N CYS A 20 -6.13 -0.51 15.56
CA CYS A 20 -5.67 -0.57 14.17
C CYS A 20 -4.95 0.74 13.79
N PRO A 21 -3.64 0.71 13.47
CA PRO A 21 -2.90 1.93 13.15
C PRO A 21 -3.43 2.65 11.91
N THR A 22 -3.91 1.92 10.90
CA THR A 22 -4.48 2.49 9.68
C THR A 22 -5.76 3.27 9.96
N CYS A 23 -6.71 2.66 10.67
CA CYS A 23 -7.95 3.34 11.07
C CYS A 23 -7.64 4.55 11.95
N PHE A 24 -6.80 4.38 12.97
CA PHE A 24 -6.42 5.45 13.88
C PHE A 24 -5.75 6.62 13.15
N ASN A 25 -4.85 6.34 12.21
CA ASN A 25 -4.20 7.37 11.38
C ASN A 25 -5.23 8.16 10.56
N ARG A 26 -6.15 7.46 9.92
CA ARG A 26 -7.20 8.05 9.09
C ARG A 26 -8.16 8.91 9.91
N GLU A 27 -8.65 8.43 11.05
CA GLU A 27 -9.49 9.17 11.99
C GLU A 27 -8.83 10.43 12.58
N ASN A 28 -7.51 10.45 12.58
CA ASN A 28 -6.71 11.57 13.09
C ASN A 28 -6.06 12.41 11.96
N GLY A 29 -6.63 12.37 10.76
CA GLY A 29 -6.21 13.21 9.65
C GLY A 29 -4.77 12.95 9.16
N GLY A 30 -4.32 11.69 9.26
CA GLY A 30 -2.98 11.31 8.80
C GLY A 30 -1.84 11.62 9.79
N ALA A 31 -2.18 11.93 11.05
CA ALA A 31 -1.20 12.42 12.03
C ALA A 31 -0.05 11.46 12.35
N LEU A 32 -0.23 10.13 12.16
CA LEU A 32 0.85 9.15 12.34
C LEU A 32 1.85 9.12 11.19
N CYS A 33 1.37 9.37 9.96
CA CYS A 33 2.19 9.23 8.75
C CYS A 33 2.71 10.56 8.22
N GLY A 34 2.17 11.68 8.72
CA GLY A 34 2.46 13.01 8.20
C GLY A 34 1.93 13.21 6.77
N ASP A 35 2.53 14.15 6.03
CA ASP A 35 2.16 14.40 4.64
C ASP A 35 2.54 13.22 3.74
N ASN A 36 1.54 12.61 3.10
CA ASN A 36 1.68 11.52 2.15
C ASN A 36 1.42 11.95 0.69
N SER A 37 1.37 13.24 0.41
CA SER A 37 1.09 13.76 -0.93
C SER A 37 2.07 13.27 -1.99
N ASP A 38 3.31 12.97 -1.58
CA ASP A 38 4.36 12.41 -2.43
C ASP A 38 4.28 10.89 -2.65
N LYS A 39 3.29 10.21 -2.04
CA LYS A 39 3.11 8.75 -2.09
C LYS A 39 1.73 8.34 -2.56
N MET A 40 0.71 9.15 -2.31
CA MET A 40 -0.68 8.84 -2.66
C MET A 40 -0.86 8.76 -4.17
N LEU A 41 -1.44 7.66 -4.66
CA LEU A 41 -1.68 7.37 -6.07
C LEU A 41 -3.15 7.52 -6.47
N TYR A 42 -4.04 6.97 -5.65
CA TYR A 42 -5.48 6.94 -5.90
C TYR A 42 -6.24 6.70 -4.61
N GLU A 43 -7.41 7.30 -4.48
CA GLU A 43 -8.32 7.12 -3.34
C GLU A 43 -9.77 7.27 -3.81
N ASP A 44 -10.66 6.41 -3.32
CA ASP A 44 -12.12 6.56 -3.41
C ASP A 44 -12.80 6.04 -2.14
N GLU A 45 -14.12 5.81 -2.18
CA GLU A 45 -14.87 5.34 -1.02
C GLU A 45 -14.49 3.93 -0.53
N ASP A 46 -13.87 3.10 -1.36
CA ASP A 46 -13.59 1.70 -1.06
C ASP A 46 -12.11 1.42 -0.77
N ILE A 47 -11.20 2.08 -1.49
CA ILE A 47 -9.76 1.78 -1.47
C ILE A 47 -8.89 3.04 -1.50
N GLU A 48 -7.71 2.91 -0.91
CA GLU A 48 -6.60 3.83 -1.11
C GLU A 48 -5.38 3.10 -1.67
N CYS A 49 -4.63 3.76 -2.56
CA CYS A 49 -3.46 3.20 -3.22
C CYS A 49 -2.29 4.16 -3.06
N PHE A 50 -1.16 3.68 -2.56
CA PHE A 50 -0.01 4.55 -2.25
C PHE A 50 1.32 3.81 -2.34
N PHE A 51 2.40 4.55 -2.59
CA PHE A 51 3.76 4.01 -2.46
C PHE A 51 4.13 3.80 -1.00
N VAL A 52 4.79 2.68 -0.72
CA VAL A 52 5.21 2.31 0.64
C VAL A 52 6.36 3.20 1.12
N GLY A 53 6.26 3.72 2.35
CA GLY A 53 7.27 4.62 2.92
C GLY A 53 8.63 3.97 3.19
N ASN A 54 8.66 2.64 3.37
CA ASN A 54 9.89 1.85 3.48
C ASN A 54 9.87 0.74 2.43
N PRO A 55 10.10 1.07 1.14
CA PRO A 55 9.94 0.13 0.04
C PRO A 55 11.01 -0.96 0.03
N ARG A 56 10.66 -2.14 -0.48
CA ARG A 56 11.60 -3.23 -0.80
C ARG A 56 12.24 -3.06 -2.17
N ALA A 57 11.55 -2.33 -3.05
CA ALA A 57 12.02 -2.02 -4.40
C ALA A 57 11.40 -0.68 -4.86
N ALA A 58 11.99 -0.05 -5.87
CA ALA A 58 11.37 1.11 -6.50
C ALA A 58 9.99 0.76 -7.05
N GLY A 59 8.98 1.59 -6.82
CA GLY A 59 7.60 1.30 -7.22
C GLY A 59 6.84 0.32 -6.30
N HIS A 60 7.41 -0.07 -5.14
CA HIS A 60 6.69 -0.86 -4.15
C HIS A 60 5.49 -0.08 -3.63
N MET A 61 4.29 -0.61 -3.82
CA MET A 61 3.05 0.06 -3.48
C MET A 61 2.10 -0.85 -2.72
N CYS A 62 1.10 -0.23 -2.11
CA CYS A 62 0.04 -0.86 -1.35
C CYS A 62 -1.33 -0.44 -1.91
N ILE A 63 -2.29 -1.37 -1.89
CA ILE A 63 -3.72 -1.10 -2.01
C ILE A 63 -4.36 -1.53 -0.69
N SER A 64 -5.01 -0.61 0.00
CA SER A 64 -5.63 -0.82 1.31
C SER A 64 -7.11 -0.50 1.23
N THR A 65 -7.94 -1.21 1.98
CA THR A 65 -9.37 -0.92 2.07
C THR A 65 -9.62 0.35 2.88
N MET A 66 -10.69 1.09 2.57
CA MET A 66 -11.12 2.22 3.38
C MET A 66 -11.80 1.74 4.65
N GLU A 67 -12.71 0.79 4.55
CA GLU A 67 -13.31 0.14 5.70
C GLU A 67 -12.37 -0.89 6.32
N HIS A 68 -12.48 -1.09 7.63
CA HIS A 68 -11.65 -2.04 8.35
C HIS A 68 -12.13 -3.48 8.12
N TYR A 69 -11.30 -4.28 7.48
CA TYR A 69 -11.37 -5.74 7.42
C TYR A 69 -10.02 -6.29 7.86
N HIS A 70 -9.98 -7.42 8.54
CA HIS A 70 -8.70 -8.01 8.95
C HIS A 70 -7.93 -8.57 7.76
N ASP A 71 -8.65 -9.19 6.81
CA ASP A 71 -8.07 -9.74 5.59
C ASP A 71 -9.12 -9.93 4.48
N MET A 72 -8.69 -10.55 3.38
CA MET A 72 -9.52 -10.83 2.21
C MET A 72 -10.78 -11.67 2.54
N SER A 73 -10.70 -12.54 3.53
CA SER A 73 -11.82 -13.45 3.86
C SER A 73 -13.00 -12.72 4.51
N GLU A 74 -12.76 -11.58 5.13
CA GLU A 74 -13.80 -10.74 5.76
C GLU A 74 -14.37 -9.68 4.81
N ALA A 75 -13.57 -9.23 3.85
CA ALA A 75 -14.00 -8.18 2.93
C ALA A 75 -15.09 -8.69 1.98
N PRO A 76 -16.13 -7.89 1.68
CA PRO A 76 -17.16 -8.24 0.70
C PRO A 76 -16.59 -8.53 -0.69
N ASP A 77 -17.25 -9.40 -1.46
CA ASP A 77 -16.79 -9.80 -2.78
C ASP A 77 -16.54 -8.61 -3.72
N HIS A 78 -17.40 -7.60 -3.72
CA HIS A 78 -17.22 -6.42 -4.58
C HIS A 78 -15.95 -5.62 -4.25
N ILE A 79 -15.53 -5.59 -2.99
CA ILE A 79 -14.26 -4.97 -2.56
C ILE A 79 -13.09 -5.80 -3.06
N ASN A 80 -13.14 -7.12 -2.88
CA ASN A 80 -12.12 -8.03 -3.37
C ASN A 80 -11.98 -7.97 -4.90
N GLU A 81 -13.09 -7.94 -5.64
CA GLU A 81 -13.10 -7.77 -7.09
C GLU A 81 -12.48 -6.44 -7.53
N LYS A 82 -12.83 -5.34 -6.84
CA LYS A 82 -12.25 -4.01 -7.10
C LYS A 82 -10.74 -4.02 -6.90
N ILE A 83 -10.27 -4.55 -5.77
CA ILE A 83 -8.84 -4.67 -5.45
C ILE A 83 -8.11 -5.47 -6.53
N ILE A 84 -8.65 -6.60 -6.97
CA ILE A 84 -8.00 -7.44 -7.99
C ILE A 84 -7.94 -6.73 -9.35
N ARG A 85 -8.97 -5.99 -9.74
CA ARG A 85 -8.96 -5.19 -10.98
C ARG A 85 -7.91 -4.09 -10.94
N PHE A 86 -7.83 -3.34 -9.84
CA PHE A 86 -6.82 -2.32 -9.63
C PHE A 86 -5.41 -2.92 -9.57
N THR A 87 -5.24 -4.06 -8.89
CA THR A 87 -3.99 -4.81 -8.86
C THR A 87 -3.48 -5.13 -10.26
N LYS A 88 -4.33 -5.72 -11.11
CA LYS A 88 -3.97 -6.01 -12.51
C LYS A 88 -3.51 -4.75 -13.24
N ARG A 89 -4.24 -3.66 -13.08
CA ARG A 89 -3.91 -2.40 -13.75
C ARG A 89 -2.61 -1.80 -13.25
N PHE A 90 -2.39 -1.76 -11.94
CA PHE A 90 -1.14 -1.30 -11.35
C PHE A 90 0.08 -2.13 -11.77
N MET A 91 -0.05 -3.46 -11.86
CA MET A 91 1.04 -4.31 -12.37
C MET A 91 1.48 -3.89 -13.78
N GLN A 92 0.53 -3.57 -14.68
CA GLN A 92 0.82 -3.08 -16.02
C GLN A 92 1.51 -1.72 -15.98
N ILE A 93 0.95 -0.77 -15.22
CA ILE A 93 1.49 0.59 -15.09
C ILE A 93 2.90 0.57 -14.49
N LEU A 94 3.13 -0.23 -13.46
CA LEU A 94 4.44 -0.34 -12.82
C LEU A 94 5.50 -0.88 -13.79
N CYS A 95 5.18 -1.91 -14.58
CA CYS A 95 6.10 -2.42 -15.59
C CYS A 95 6.41 -1.37 -16.67
N GLU A 96 5.42 -0.61 -17.10
CA GLU A 96 5.61 0.45 -18.11
C GLU A 96 6.42 1.64 -17.57
N VAL A 97 6.12 2.10 -16.37
CA VAL A 97 6.71 3.33 -15.79
C VAL A 97 8.07 3.07 -15.16
N TYR A 98 8.24 1.93 -14.49
CA TYR A 98 9.46 1.59 -13.76
C TYR A 98 10.39 0.63 -14.52
N GLY A 99 9.91 -0.03 -15.58
CA GLY A 99 10.68 -1.01 -16.34
C GLY A 99 10.91 -2.31 -15.58
N CYS A 100 10.06 -2.64 -14.61
CA CYS A 100 10.17 -3.91 -13.90
C CYS A 100 9.77 -5.09 -14.81
N GLU A 101 10.38 -6.26 -14.57
CA GLU A 101 10.08 -7.48 -15.32
C GLU A 101 8.76 -8.12 -14.92
N ARG A 102 8.50 -8.15 -13.62
CA ARG A 102 7.30 -8.71 -12.99
C ARG A 102 6.99 -7.96 -11.70
N VAL A 103 5.81 -8.19 -11.17
CA VAL A 103 5.39 -7.65 -9.87
C VAL A 103 4.91 -8.81 -9.01
N TYR A 104 5.48 -8.93 -7.81
CA TYR A 104 4.97 -9.84 -6.79
C TYR A 104 3.73 -9.24 -6.15
N LEU A 105 2.72 -10.07 -5.96
CA LEU A 105 1.51 -9.77 -5.20
C LEU A 105 1.57 -10.52 -3.88
N CYS A 106 1.39 -9.82 -2.77
CA CYS A 106 1.23 -10.45 -1.47
C CYS A 106 0.24 -9.69 -0.58
N THR A 107 -0.41 -10.44 0.30
CA THR A 107 -1.11 -9.92 1.45
C THR A 107 -0.46 -10.50 2.70
N MET A 108 0.12 -9.63 3.53
CA MET A 108 0.78 -10.04 4.78
C MET A 108 -0.07 -9.51 5.94
N CYS A 109 -0.86 -10.42 6.51
CA CYS A 109 -1.82 -10.12 7.56
C CYS A 109 -1.28 -10.67 8.88
N ASP A 110 -0.50 -9.86 9.59
CA ASP A 110 0.10 -10.24 10.86
C ASP A 110 -0.77 -9.77 12.03
N GLY A 111 -1.17 -10.73 12.87
CA GLY A 111 -1.86 -10.46 14.13
C GLY A 111 -3.36 -10.16 13.99
N LEU A 112 -4.00 -9.92 15.15
CA LEU A 112 -5.45 -9.81 15.29
C LEU A 112 -6.01 -8.46 14.81
N ASN A 113 -5.19 -7.42 14.70
CA ASN A 113 -5.60 -6.07 14.35
C ASN A 113 -5.04 -5.63 12.98
N ASN A 114 -4.83 -6.57 12.08
CA ASN A 114 -4.45 -6.25 10.72
C ASN A 114 -5.53 -5.41 10.04
N HIS A 115 -5.13 -4.54 9.12
CA HIS A 115 -6.03 -3.86 8.20
C HIS A 115 -5.78 -4.40 6.80
N TYR A 116 -6.83 -4.91 6.16
CA TYR A 116 -6.71 -5.58 4.86
C TYR A 116 -6.04 -4.69 3.82
N HIS A 117 -4.92 -5.17 3.34
CA HIS A 117 -4.16 -4.53 2.28
C HIS A 117 -3.43 -5.59 1.45
N ILE A 118 -3.11 -5.25 0.24
CA ILE A 118 -2.19 -6.00 -0.61
C ILE A 118 -0.98 -5.15 -0.96
N GLN A 119 0.16 -5.80 -1.16
CA GLN A 119 1.40 -5.17 -1.57
C GLN A 119 1.80 -5.63 -2.95
N LEU A 120 2.22 -4.70 -3.79
CA LEU A 120 2.78 -4.93 -5.12
C LEU A 120 4.27 -4.58 -5.08
N ILE A 121 5.13 -5.60 -5.23
CA ILE A 121 6.58 -5.45 -5.11
C ILE A 121 7.20 -5.71 -6.48
N PRO A 122 7.69 -4.67 -7.17
CA PRO A 122 8.36 -4.83 -8.45
C PRO A 122 9.63 -5.67 -8.35
N ARG A 123 9.83 -6.52 -9.35
CA ARG A 123 11.03 -7.29 -9.58
C ARG A 123 11.71 -6.81 -10.87
N TYR A 124 13.00 -6.53 -10.79
CA TYR A 124 13.77 -5.99 -11.90
C TYR A 124 14.63 -7.07 -12.60
N PRO A 125 14.98 -6.88 -13.90
CA PRO A 125 15.69 -7.90 -14.69
C PRO A 125 17.06 -8.31 -14.13
N ASP A 126 17.76 -7.40 -13.44
CA ASP A 126 19.08 -7.61 -12.82
C ASP A 126 19.03 -8.39 -11.51
N GLU A 127 17.83 -8.65 -10.98
CA GLU A 127 17.66 -9.36 -9.73
C GLU A 127 17.65 -10.87 -9.91
N LYS A 128 18.22 -11.59 -8.95
CA LYS A 128 18.17 -13.07 -8.93
C LYS A 128 16.72 -13.55 -8.87
N ARG A 129 16.44 -14.64 -9.58
CA ARG A 129 15.15 -15.33 -9.52
C ARG A 129 14.99 -16.05 -8.18
N GLY A 130 13.75 -16.12 -7.68
CA GLY A 130 13.39 -16.89 -6.51
C GLY A 130 12.86 -16.05 -5.34
N SER A 131 12.53 -16.73 -4.26
CA SER A 131 11.86 -16.17 -3.09
C SER A 131 12.70 -15.12 -2.33
N GLN A 132 14.01 -15.13 -2.47
CA GLN A 132 14.89 -14.14 -1.82
C GLN A 132 14.57 -12.70 -2.25
N ASN A 133 14.06 -12.50 -3.46
CA ASN A 133 13.68 -11.17 -3.96
C ASN A 133 12.42 -10.64 -3.29
N PHE A 134 11.58 -11.53 -2.77
CA PHE A 134 10.34 -11.20 -2.08
C PHE A 134 10.59 -10.60 -0.69
N VAL A 135 11.65 -11.01 -0.03
CA VAL A 135 12.04 -10.57 1.33
C VAL A 135 13.21 -9.59 1.33
N LYS A 136 13.35 -8.78 0.30
CA LYS A 136 14.39 -7.75 0.21
C LYS A 136 14.40 -6.85 1.45
N PRO A 137 15.58 -6.34 1.85
CA PRO A 137 15.66 -5.32 2.87
C PRO A 137 14.83 -4.09 2.49
N ARG A 138 14.20 -3.48 3.47
CA ARG A 138 13.50 -2.21 3.28
C ARG A 138 14.51 -1.07 3.18
N LYS A 139 14.18 -0.07 2.35
CA LYS A 139 14.99 1.13 2.12
C LYS A 139 14.14 2.36 2.42
N ALA A 140 14.79 3.48 2.67
CA ALA A 140 14.09 4.76 2.74
C ALA A 140 13.42 5.08 1.39
N TYR A 141 12.22 5.63 1.45
CA TYR A 141 11.52 6.10 0.25
C TYR A 141 12.25 7.33 -0.31
N VAL A 142 12.52 7.28 -1.60
CA VAL A 142 13.06 8.43 -2.35
C VAL A 142 12.00 8.81 -3.38
N PRO A 143 11.39 10.00 -3.27
CA PRO A 143 10.38 10.45 -4.21
C PRO A 143 10.92 10.56 -5.63
N ASP A 144 10.19 10.01 -6.60
CA ASP A 144 10.37 10.26 -8.03
C ASP A 144 9.06 10.88 -8.55
N HIS A 145 8.96 12.19 -8.48
CA HIS A 145 7.75 12.92 -8.82
C HIS A 145 7.29 12.68 -10.26
N ALA A 146 8.23 12.52 -11.19
CA ALA A 146 7.89 12.26 -12.60
C ALA A 146 7.21 10.90 -12.78
N LYS A 147 7.71 9.87 -12.11
CA LYS A 147 7.09 8.53 -12.13
C LYS A 147 5.80 8.51 -11.33
N LEU A 148 5.76 9.16 -10.18
CA LEU A 148 4.55 9.29 -9.36
C LEU A 148 3.39 9.87 -10.18
N GLU A 149 3.62 10.98 -10.87
CA GLU A 149 2.59 11.62 -11.71
C GLU A 149 2.16 10.75 -12.90
N LYS A 150 3.07 10.02 -13.51
CA LYS A 150 2.72 9.05 -14.56
C LYS A 150 1.81 7.94 -14.03
N VAL A 151 2.12 7.38 -12.88
CA VAL A 151 1.29 6.33 -12.26
C VAL A 151 -0.08 6.90 -11.88
N ARG A 152 -0.13 8.08 -11.27
CA ARG A 152 -1.38 8.78 -10.93
C ARG A 152 -2.27 8.98 -12.14
N THR A 153 -1.75 9.59 -13.17
CA THR A 153 -2.50 9.86 -14.41
C THR A 153 -3.11 8.59 -14.96
N ARG A 154 -2.30 7.53 -15.11
CA ARG A 154 -2.73 6.26 -15.69
C ARG A 154 -3.79 5.53 -14.86
N ILE A 155 -3.70 5.58 -13.53
CA ILE A 155 -4.70 4.93 -12.69
C ILE A 155 -6.00 5.72 -12.61
N HIS A 156 -5.94 7.05 -12.62
CA HIS A 156 -7.13 7.89 -12.66
C HIS A 156 -7.88 7.77 -13.99
N GLU A 157 -7.18 7.68 -15.12
CA GLU A 157 -7.78 7.37 -16.41
C GLU A 157 -8.54 6.04 -16.37
N TYR A 158 -7.90 4.99 -15.85
CA TYR A 158 -8.53 3.68 -15.68
C TYR A 158 -9.77 3.70 -14.78
N ALA A 159 -9.76 4.46 -13.71
CA ALA A 159 -10.89 4.53 -12.77
C ALA A 159 -12.13 5.23 -13.37
N GLN A 160 -11.98 5.91 -14.50
CA GLN A 160 -13.08 6.57 -15.24
C GLN A 160 -13.67 5.70 -16.36
N GLU A 161 -13.04 4.56 -16.69
CA GLU A 161 -13.55 3.57 -17.67
C GLU A 161 -14.67 2.72 -17.07
#